data_4059877297d276572be65b502d8f1487
#
_entry.id   4059877297d276572be65b502d8f1487
#
_cell.length_a   1.000
_cell.length_b   1.000
_cell.length_c   1.000
_cell.angle_alpha   90.00
_cell.angle_beta   90.00
_cell.angle_gamma   90.00
#
_symmetry.space_group_name_H-M   'P 1'
#
loop_
_entity.id
_entity.type
_entity.pdbx_description
1 polymer ?
#
loop_
_entity_poly.entity_id
_entity_poly.type
_entity_poly.pdbx_seq_one_letter_code
_entity_poly.pdbx_strand_id
1 'polypeptide(L)'
;SKKSVSRIFEKNVNLRDMMMFKIGQRYVSQAEPTLGLGIVSEVQGRTVKILFPSIGQARIYRTEEAPIERFVLQVGESVKSEKGVSFVVDSVRDESGLKVYVARSGKEMKESELSSKISTARPAVLFKALADDDVCTSRDFLRHEDAMEMYYKWMSSPVRGMIGPRVNMIPHQYYLCYRACSSSTLPRLMLSDEVGLGKTIEAGMIWHALKARGRIQRTLVIVPETLKHQWMIEMKRRFNQLFTLVDEGYIRGLFVGVAKDETKPNPFMQSNDIIVSIDFLMAQPALIEDLLKTNWDMTIIDEAHHLVCEDGFTSHEYMLANRVIARSKGVLLLTGTPLQLHPESQFNRLQMLDPV
;
A
#
# COMPACT_ATOMS: atom_id res chain seq x y z
N SER A 1 -9.76 -22.37 26.67
CA SER A 1 -8.36 -22.22 27.07
C SER A 1 -7.79 -20.97 26.40
N LYS A 2 -7.19 -20.06 27.18
CA LYS A 2 -6.70 -18.73 26.80
C LYS A 2 -5.66 -18.67 25.67
N LYS A 3 -5.31 -19.77 25.04
CA LYS A 3 -4.28 -19.89 23.99
C LYS A 3 -4.78 -19.75 22.55
N SER A 4 -6.08 -19.79 22.29
CA SER A 4 -6.61 -19.71 20.90
C SER A 4 -7.04 -18.30 20.48
N VAL A 5 -7.33 -17.41 21.42
CA VAL A 5 -7.74 -16.04 21.11
C VAL A 5 -6.52 -15.13 20.85
N SER A 6 -5.34 -15.46 21.41
CA SER A 6 -4.12 -14.68 21.20
C SER A 6 -3.59 -14.78 19.75
N ARG A 7 -3.85 -15.86 19.02
CA ARG A 7 -3.34 -16.04 17.65
C ARG A 7 -3.98 -15.14 16.59
N ILE A 8 -5.16 -14.59 16.83
CA ILE A 8 -5.83 -13.68 15.88
C ILE A 8 -5.33 -12.24 16.08
N PHE A 9 -4.91 -11.89 17.30
CA PHE A 9 -4.34 -10.57 17.62
C PHE A 9 -2.82 -10.49 17.42
N GLU A 10 -2.13 -11.63 17.30
CA GLU A 10 -0.66 -11.68 17.12
C GLU A 10 -0.18 -11.41 15.69
N LYS A 11 -1.06 -11.10 14.74
CA LYS A 11 -0.63 -10.61 13.41
C LYS A 11 -0.17 -9.14 13.40
N ASN A 12 -0.16 -8.45 14.55
CA ASN A 12 0.56 -7.21 14.77
C ASN A 12 1.85 -7.46 15.57
N VAL A 13 2.55 -8.51 15.20
CA VAL A 13 3.75 -8.93 15.91
C VAL A 13 5.00 -8.48 15.16
N ASN A 14 5.79 -7.79 15.93
CA ASN A 14 7.23 -7.63 15.77
C ASN A 14 7.74 -7.02 14.47
N LEU A 15 7.75 -5.71 14.45
CA LEU A 15 8.71 -4.87 13.71
C LEU A 15 10.20 -5.24 13.96
N ARG A 16 10.48 -6.38 14.59
CA ARG A 16 11.83 -6.88 14.88
C ARG A 16 12.20 -8.20 14.20
N ASP A 17 11.28 -8.90 13.57
CA ASP A 17 11.64 -9.88 12.57
C ASP A 17 11.93 -9.12 11.26
N MET A 18 13.14 -8.56 11.18
CA MET A 18 13.73 -8.16 9.90
C MET A 18 13.44 -9.28 8.92
N MET A 19 12.66 -9.00 7.87
CA MET A 19 12.40 -9.95 6.78
C MET A 19 13.76 -10.42 6.28
N MET A 20 14.25 -11.57 6.75
CA MET A 20 15.47 -12.15 6.23
C MET A 20 15.13 -12.74 4.86
N PHE A 21 15.30 -11.93 3.83
CA PHE A 21 15.17 -12.40 2.46
C PHE A 21 16.20 -13.50 2.19
N LYS A 22 15.75 -14.55 1.53
CA LYS A 22 16.62 -15.63 1.06
C LYS A 22 16.39 -15.91 -0.40
N ILE A 23 17.47 -16.19 -1.11
CA ILE A 23 17.40 -16.56 -2.53
C ILE A 23 16.48 -17.77 -2.69
N GLY A 24 15.55 -17.67 -3.63
CA GLY A 24 14.54 -18.70 -3.90
C GLY A 24 13.19 -18.50 -3.22
N GLN A 25 13.05 -17.58 -2.29
CA GLN A 25 11.75 -17.21 -1.72
C GLN A 25 10.83 -16.58 -2.77
N ARG A 26 9.53 -16.77 -2.60
CA ARG A 26 8.50 -16.26 -3.53
C ARG A 26 7.77 -15.06 -2.93
N TYR A 27 7.61 -14.01 -3.75
CA TYR A 27 6.94 -12.77 -3.37
C TYR A 27 5.99 -12.27 -4.46
N VAL A 28 4.96 -11.55 -4.06
CA VAL A 28 4.06 -10.80 -4.93
C VAL A 28 4.26 -9.31 -4.66
N SER A 29 4.33 -8.50 -5.70
CA SER A 29 4.41 -7.05 -5.55
C SER A 29 3.02 -6.48 -5.26
N GLN A 30 2.87 -5.75 -4.16
CA GLN A 30 1.64 -5.00 -3.84
C GLN A 30 1.51 -3.75 -4.72
N ALA A 31 2.66 -3.19 -5.13
CA ALA A 31 2.71 -2.01 -5.98
C ALA A 31 2.37 -2.32 -7.45
N GLU A 32 2.78 -3.51 -7.93
CA GLU A 32 2.61 -3.96 -9.31
C GLU A 32 2.07 -5.41 -9.32
N PRO A 33 0.80 -5.67 -8.97
CA PRO A 33 0.25 -7.04 -8.89
C PRO A 33 0.29 -7.79 -10.23
N THR A 34 0.31 -7.07 -11.34
CA THR A 34 0.37 -7.62 -12.70
C THR A 34 1.70 -8.30 -13.03
N LEU A 35 2.75 -8.08 -12.24
CA LEU A 35 4.04 -8.77 -12.38
C LEU A 35 3.92 -10.28 -12.10
N GLY A 36 2.89 -10.70 -11.37
CA GLY A 36 2.70 -12.08 -10.95
C GLY A 36 3.64 -12.52 -9.83
N LEU A 37 3.94 -13.82 -9.79
CA LEU A 37 4.76 -14.41 -8.73
C LEU A 37 6.26 -14.24 -9.03
N GLY A 38 6.95 -13.47 -8.18
CA GLY A 38 8.39 -13.24 -8.25
C GLY A 38 9.21 -14.23 -7.44
N ILE A 39 10.48 -14.35 -7.75
CA ILE A 39 11.47 -15.14 -7.02
C ILE A 39 12.65 -14.25 -6.61
N VAL A 40 13.09 -14.34 -5.37
CA VAL A 40 14.31 -13.66 -4.91
C VAL A 40 15.51 -14.26 -5.63
N SER A 41 16.17 -13.45 -6.45
CA SER A 41 17.36 -13.85 -7.21
C SER A 41 18.65 -13.45 -6.52
N GLU A 42 18.64 -12.35 -5.76
CA GLU A 42 19.84 -11.81 -5.11
C GLU A 42 19.45 -11.00 -3.88
N VAL A 43 20.31 -11.03 -2.85
CA VAL A 43 20.16 -10.22 -1.63
C VAL A 43 21.52 -9.55 -1.38
N GLN A 44 21.55 -8.22 -1.40
CA GLN A 44 22.77 -7.44 -1.19
C GLN A 44 22.54 -6.38 -0.10
N GLY A 45 23.10 -6.59 1.08
CA GLY A 45 22.99 -5.63 2.19
C GLY A 45 21.56 -5.24 2.50
N ARG A 46 21.13 -4.04 2.08
CA ARG A 46 19.79 -3.48 2.30
C ARG A 46 18.88 -3.57 1.09
N THR A 47 19.27 -4.30 0.05
CA THR A 47 18.46 -4.45 -1.16
C THR A 47 18.23 -5.92 -1.49
N VAL A 48 17.07 -6.18 -2.09
CA VAL A 48 16.67 -7.50 -2.59
C VAL A 48 16.24 -7.36 -4.05
N LYS A 49 16.78 -8.22 -4.90
CA LYS A 49 16.42 -8.31 -6.31
C LYS A 49 15.44 -9.46 -6.50
N ILE A 50 14.28 -9.16 -7.05
CA ILE A 50 13.23 -10.14 -7.31
C ILE A 50 13.03 -10.21 -8.83
N LEU A 51 13.18 -11.39 -9.37
CA LEU A 51 12.89 -11.70 -10.76
C LEU A 51 11.42 -12.11 -10.89
N PHE A 52 10.70 -11.53 -11.83
CA PHE A 52 9.32 -11.88 -12.18
C PHE A 52 9.30 -12.62 -13.54
N PRO A 53 9.34 -13.96 -13.51
CA PRO A 53 9.52 -14.75 -14.73
C PRO A 53 8.38 -14.60 -15.73
N SER A 54 7.15 -14.27 -15.26
CA SER A 54 5.97 -14.08 -16.11
C SER A 54 6.17 -13.00 -17.17
N ILE A 55 6.97 -11.98 -16.87
CA ILE A 55 7.26 -10.85 -17.76
C ILE A 55 8.74 -10.70 -18.09
N GLY A 56 9.60 -11.58 -17.55
CA GLY A 56 11.04 -11.56 -17.80
C GLY A 56 11.77 -10.33 -17.21
N GLN A 57 11.21 -9.67 -16.21
CA GLN A 57 11.78 -8.46 -15.60
C GLN A 57 12.18 -8.68 -14.16
N ALA A 58 13.20 -7.95 -13.71
CA ALA A 58 13.61 -7.89 -12.32
C ALA A 58 13.23 -6.53 -11.70
N ARG A 59 13.01 -6.54 -10.39
CA ARG A 59 12.82 -5.34 -9.56
C ARG A 59 13.75 -5.40 -8.38
N ILE A 60 14.28 -4.24 -7.99
CA ILE A 60 15.13 -4.09 -6.81
C ILE A 60 14.31 -3.34 -5.76
N TYR A 61 14.23 -3.90 -4.55
CA TYR A 61 13.51 -3.33 -3.42
C TYR A 61 14.45 -3.15 -2.23
N ARG A 62 14.14 -2.18 -1.35
CA ARG A 62 14.79 -2.09 -0.04
C ARG A 62 14.18 -3.12 0.90
N THR A 63 15.02 -3.78 1.70
CA THR A 63 14.59 -4.86 2.60
C THR A 63 13.68 -4.40 3.74
N GLU A 64 13.73 -3.11 4.12
CA GLU A 64 13.04 -2.59 5.31
C GLU A 64 11.59 -2.18 5.07
N GLU A 65 11.22 -1.77 3.84
CA GLU A 65 9.90 -1.17 3.55
C GLU A 65 9.32 -1.60 2.19
N ALA A 66 9.84 -2.68 1.61
CA ALA A 66 9.42 -3.13 0.29
C ALA A 66 7.91 -3.44 0.24
N PRO A 67 7.17 -2.90 -0.74
CA PRO A 67 5.75 -3.18 -0.92
C PRO A 67 5.54 -4.55 -1.59
N ILE A 68 6.04 -5.58 -0.95
CA ILE A 68 5.99 -6.96 -1.40
C ILE A 68 5.49 -7.86 -0.28
N GLU A 69 4.73 -8.87 -0.64
CA GLU A 69 4.17 -9.85 0.28
C GLU A 69 4.72 -11.24 -0.06
N ARG A 70 5.16 -11.98 0.98
CA ARG A 70 5.64 -13.33 0.80
C ARG A 70 4.49 -14.26 0.41
N PHE A 71 4.66 -14.97 -0.69
CA PHE A 71 3.70 -15.96 -1.15
C PHE A 71 4.04 -17.33 -0.56
N VAL A 72 3.14 -17.87 0.25
CA VAL A 72 3.27 -19.19 0.86
C VAL A 72 1.97 -19.96 0.66
N LEU A 73 2.04 -21.16 0.09
CA LEU A 73 0.91 -22.06 -0.04
C LEU A 73 0.56 -22.68 1.31
N GLN A 74 -0.74 -22.87 1.54
CA GLN A 74 -1.26 -23.51 2.74
C GLN A 74 -1.57 -25.00 2.48
N VAL A 75 -1.75 -25.75 3.56
CA VAL A 75 -2.24 -27.14 3.51
C VAL A 75 -3.59 -27.18 2.78
N GLY A 76 -3.73 -28.11 1.84
CA GLY A 76 -4.91 -28.24 0.98
C GLY A 76 -4.83 -27.47 -0.34
N GLU A 77 -3.89 -26.54 -0.51
CA GLU A 77 -3.69 -25.83 -1.77
C GLU A 77 -2.91 -26.69 -2.79
N SER A 78 -3.16 -26.47 -4.07
CA SER A 78 -2.46 -27.18 -5.13
C SER A 78 -1.14 -26.52 -5.48
N VAL A 79 -0.05 -27.24 -5.36
CA VAL A 79 1.27 -26.82 -5.80
C VAL A 79 1.49 -27.22 -7.26
N LYS A 80 2.16 -26.36 -8.02
CA LYS A 80 2.55 -26.65 -9.41
C LYS A 80 3.95 -26.11 -9.66
N SER A 81 4.81 -26.97 -10.26
CA SER A 81 6.16 -26.57 -10.66
C SER A 81 6.22 -26.12 -12.12
N GLU A 82 7.29 -25.43 -12.49
CA GLU A 82 7.61 -25.11 -13.89
C GLU A 82 7.77 -26.38 -14.77
N LYS A 83 8.18 -27.48 -14.16
CA LYS A 83 8.37 -28.80 -14.82
C LYS A 83 7.07 -29.62 -14.96
N GLY A 84 5.92 -29.04 -14.61
CA GLY A 84 4.61 -29.71 -14.72
C GLY A 84 4.27 -30.68 -13.60
N VAL A 85 5.12 -30.82 -12.57
CA VAL A 85 4.78 -31.62 -11.38
C VAL A 85 3.72 -30.84 -10.59
N SER A 86 2.63 -31.51 -10.22
CA SER A 86 1.59 -30.94 -9.38
C SER A 86 1.11 -31.93 -8.33
N PHE A 87 0.76 -31.43 -7.14
CA PHE A 87 0.15 -32.17 -6.06
C PHE A 87 -0.55 -31.22 -5.08
N VAL A 88 -1.32 -31.79 -4.16
CA VAL A 88 -1.96 -31.04 -3.07
C VAL A 88 -1.04 -31.05 -1.86
N VAL A 89 -0.86 -29.90 -1.24
CA VAL A 89 -0.02 -29.74 -0.04
C VAL A 89 -0.70 -30.41 1.16
N ASP A 90 -0.03 -31.38 1.77
CA ASP A 90 -0.46 -32.03 2.99
C ASP A 90 0.23 -31.40 4.22
N SER A 91 1.50 -31.04 4.08
CA SER A 91 2.23 -30.34 5.12
C SER A 91 3.26 -29.36 4.53
N VAL A 92 3.62 -28.34 5.32
CA VAL A 92 4.62 -27.32 4.95
C VAL A 92 5.72 -27.34 6.01
N ARG A 93 6.95 -27.53 5.58
CA ARG A 93 8.14 -27.46 6.42
C ARG A 93 8.97 -26.22 6.09
N ASP A 94 9.73 -25.73 7.05
CA ASP A 94 10.71 -24.67 6.84
C ASP A 94 12.12 -25.26 6.84
N GLU A 95 12.81 -25.13 5.73
CA GLU A 95 14.21 -25.54 5.60
C GLU A 95 15.05 -24.32 5.33
N SER A 96 15.75 -23.89 6.36
CA SER A 96 16.67 -22.75 6.28
C SER A 96 16.00 -21.46 5.76
N GLY A 97 14.69 -21.24 6.04
CA GLY A 97 13.91 -20.08 5.63
C GLY A 97 13.27 -20.19 4.25
N LEU A 98 13.41 -21.31 3.56
CA LEU A 98 12.62 -21.68 2.39
C LEU A 98 11.51 -22.65 2.79
N LYS A 99 10.33 -22.50 2.19
CA LYS A 99 9.23 -23.45 2.41
C LYS A 99 9.40 -24.67 1.51
N VAL A 100 9.20 -25.85 2.11
CA VAL A 100 9.13 -27.13 1.41
C VAL A 100 7.72 -27.66 1.57
N TYR A 101 7.05 -27.88 0.45
CA TYR A 101 5.69 -28.39 0.36
C TYR A 101 5.74 -29.90 0.19
N VAL A 102 5.03 -30.63 1.03
CA VAL A 102 5.03 -32.09 1.06
C VAL A 102 3.64 -32.59 0.71
N ALA A 103 3.56 -33.52 -0.21
CA ALA A 103 2.32 -34.27 -0.53
C ALA A 103 2.10 -35.43 0.40
N ARG A 104 0.86 -35.88 0.52
CA ARG A 104 0.49 -37.11 1.25
C ARG A 104 1.21 -38.37 0.71
N SER A 105 1.60 -38.35 -0.56
CA SER A 105 2.41 -39.39 -1.21
C SER A 105 3.90 -39.35 -0.87
N GLY A 106 4.36 -38.43 -0.05
CA GLY A 106 5.77 -38.18 0.26
C GLY A 106 6.54 -37.40 -0.80
N LYS A 107 5.89 -36.95 -1.88
CA LYS A 107 6.54 -36.03 -2.84
C LYS A 107 6.79 -34.69 -2.19
N GLU A 108 7.95 -34.11 -2.46
CA GLU A 108 8.36 -32.81 -1.93
C GLU A 108 8.65 -31.83 -3.06
N MET A 109 8.43 -30.53 -2.80
CA MET A 109 8.75 -29.44 -3.72
C MET A 109 9.17 -28.20 -2.93
N LYS A 110 10.30 -27.61 -3.29
CA LYS A 110 10.79 -26.39 -2.68
C LYS A 110 10.03 -25.17 -3.23
N GLU A 111 9.89 -24.16 -2.41
CA GLU A 111 9.30 -22.85 -2.76
C GLU A 111 9.92 -22.26 -4.02
N SER A 112 11.23 -22.44 -4.23
CA SER A 112 11.96 -21.96 -5.40
C SER A 112 11.54 -22.63 -6.73
N GLU A 113 10.93 -23.83 -6.67
CA GLU A 113 10.50 -24.60 -7.84
C GLU A 113 9.06 -24.32 -8.26
N LEU A 114 8.34 -23.48 -7.50
CA LEU A 114 6.97 -23.08 -7.81
C LEU A 114 6.88 -22.41 -9.18
N SER A 115 5.83 -22.77 -9.94
CA SER A 115 5.56 -22.14 -11.21
C SER A 115 5.19 -20.66 -11.02
N SER A 116 5.74 -19.78 -11.84
CA SER A 116 5.40 -18.36 -11.89
C SER A 116 3.95 -18.10 -12.35
N LYS A 117 3.30 -19.10 -12.98
CA LYS A 117 1.92 -19.06 -13.46
C LYS A 117 0.89 -19.51 -12.43
N ILE A 118 1.28 -19.76 -11.18
CA ILE A 118 0.34 -20.09 -10.12
C ILE A 118 -0.59 -18.91 -9.91
N SER A 119 -1.91 -19.20 -9.90
CA SER A 119 -2.90 -18.20 -9.52
C SER A 119 -2.67 -17.79 -8.07
N THR A 120 -2.52 -16.50 -7.83
CA THR A 120 -2.48 -15.93 -6.47
C THR A 120 -3.87 -15.79 -5.87
N ALA A 121 -4.94 -16.01 -6.68
CA ALA A 121 -6.30 -16.11 -6.18
C ALA A 121 -6.51 -17.47 -5.52
N ARG A 122 -6.83 -17.49 -4.22
CA ARG A 122 -7.10 -18.72 -3.48
C ARG A 122 -8.46 -19.28 -3.90
N PRO A 123 -8.55 -20.46 -4.54
CA PRO A 123 -9.82 -21.12 -4.73
C PRO A 123 -10.39 -21.53 -3.36
N ALA A 124 -11.70 -21.52 -3.25
CA ALA A 124 -12.40 -21.80 -2.02
C ALA A 124 -12.05 -23.22 -1.50
N VAL A 125 -11.23 -23.28 -0.48
CA VAL A 125 -10.90 -24.51 0.29
C VAL A 125 -12.17 -25.13 0.87
N LEU A 126 -13.22 -24.33 1.01
CA LEU A 126 -14.53 -24.71 1.56
C LEU A 126 -15.18 -25.90 0.84
N PHE A 127 -15.18 -25.93 -0.50
CA PHE A 127 -15.81 -27.00 -1.26
C PHE A 127 -15.11 -28.35 -1.10
N LYS A 128 -13.80 -28.32 -0.83
CA LYS A 128 -13.02 -29.54 -0.60
C LYS A 128 -13.26 -30.11 0.80
N ALA A 129 -13.30 -29.25 1.80
CA ALA A 129 -13.62 -29.66 3.17
C ALA A 129 -15.02 -30.27 3.27
N LEU A 130 -16.00 -29.75 2.53
CA LEU A 130 -17.34 -30.32 2.42
C LEU A 130 -17.36 -31.67 1.69
N ALA A 131 -16.51 -31.82 0.65
CA ALA A 131 -16.41 -33.10 -0.09
C ALA A 131 -15.70 -34.21 0.71
N ASP A 132 -14.77 -33.81 1.59
CA ASP A 132 -13.97 -34.74 2.42
C ASP A 132 -14.66 -35.01 3.78
N ASP A 133 -15.89 -34.53 4.01
CA ASP A 133 -16.68 -34.67 5.27
C ASP A 133 -15.92 -34.11 6.50
N ASP A 134 -14.98 -33.18 6.24
CA ASP A 134 -14.20 -32.49 7.27
C ASP A 134 -15.02 -31.32 7.81
N VAL A 135 -16.09 -31.64 8.53
CA VAL A 135 -17.03 -30.66 9.12
C VAL A 135 -16.64 -30.37 10.57
N CYS A 136 -16.61 -29.11 10.92
CA CYS A 136 -16.42 -28.72 12.31
C CYS A 136 -17.61 -29.06 13.18
N THR A 137 -17.42 -29.19 14.50
CA THR A 137 -18.52 -29.40 15.43
C THR A 137 -19.50 -28.21 15.39
N SER A 138 -20.79 -28.46 15.65
CA SER A 138 -21.81 -27.40 15.73
C SER A 138 -21.39 -26.25 16.66
N ARG A 139 -20.67 -26.56 17.73
CA ARG A 139 -20.15 -25.59 18.69
C ARG A 139 -19.06 -24.69 18.07
N ASP A 140 -18.19 -25.27 17.25
CA ASP A 140 -17.12 -24.53 16.58
C ASP A 140 -17.67 -23.70 15.44
N PHE A 141 -18.71 -24.19 14.76
CA PHE A 141 -19.46 -23.42 13.75
C PHE A 141 -20.11 -22.16 14.37
N LEU A 142 -20.84 -22.31 15.46
CA LEU A 142 -21.47 -21.17 16.16
C LEU A 142 -20.42 -20.15 16.63
N ARG A 143 -19.29 -20.61 17.17
CA ARG A 143 -18.19 -19.72 17.55
C ARG A 143 -17.59 -18.98 16.35
N HIS A 144 -17.52 -19.67 15.22
CA HIS A 144 -17.04 -19.04 13.98
C HIS A 144 -18.04 -18.00 13.48
N GLU A 145 -19.33 -18.32 13.51
CA GLU A 145 -20.41 -17.41 13.15
C GLU A 145 -20.41 -16.15 14.05
N ASP A 146 -20.35 -16.33 15.37
CA ASP A 146 -20.23 -15.21 16.32
C ASP A 146 -19.00 -14.34 16.04
N ALA A 147 -17.85 -14.97 15.78
CA ALA A 147 -16.60 -14.27 15.47
C ALA A 147 -16.70 -13.50 14.15
N MET A 148 -17.34 -14.09 13.13
CA MET A 148 -17.56 -13.41 11.85
C MET A 148 -18.55 -12.27 11.98
N GLU A 149 -19.63 -12.43 12.75
CA GLU A 149 -20.57 -11.35 13.02
C GLU A 149 -19.89 -10.17 13.73
N MET A 150 -19.09 -10.44 14.76
CA MET A 150 -18.28 -9.41 15.43
C MET A 150 -17.29 -8.76 14.48
N TYR A 151 -16.64 -9.55 13.62
CA TYR A 151 -15.71 -9.04 12.61
C TYR A 151 -16.41 -8.12 11.62
N TYR A 152 -17.59 -8.52 11.09
CA TYR A 152 -18.35 -7.68 10.16
C TYR A 152 -18.89 -6.42 10.84
N LYS A 153 -19.39 -6.50 12.06
CA LYS A 153 -19.79 -5.32 12.85
C LYS A 153 -18.63 -4.34 13.03
N TRP A 154 -17.44 -4.87 13.35
CA TRP A 154 -16.25 -4.05 13.49
C TRP A 154 -15.79 -3.48 12.13
N MET A 155 -15.82 -4.29 11.07
CA MET A 155 -15.45 -3.86 9.70
C MET A 155 -16.37 -2.78 9.14
N SER A 156 -17.68 -2.87 9.40
CA SER A 156 -18.70 -1.94 8.94
C SER A 156 -18.87 -0.72 9.86
N SER A 157 -18.16 -0.69 10.99
CA SER A 157 -18.27 0.44 11.93
C SER A 157 -17.93 1.77 11.25
N PRO A 158 -18.83 2.76 11.28
CA PRO A 158 -18.61 4.07 10.67
C PRO A 158 -17.47 4.86 11.34
N VAL A 159 -17.11 4.50 12.58
CA VAL A 159 -16.03 5.14 13.34
C VAL A 159 -14.70 4.39 13.26
N ARG A 160 -14.64 3.30 12.51
CA ARG A 160 -13.40 2.53 12.36
C ARG A 160 -12.32 3.38 11.71
N GLY A 161 -11.14 3.42 12.36
CA GLY A 161 -10.00 4.23 11.95
C GLY A 161 -10.13 5.73 12.26
N MET A 162 -11.27 6.19 12.77
CA MET A 162 -11.43 7.54 13.29
C MET A 162 -10.99 7.62 14.77
N ILE A 163 -11.14 6.52 15.50
CA ILE A 163 -10.70 6.38 16.88
C ILE A 163 -9.33 5.69 16.87
N GLY A 164 -8.40 6.20 17.69
CA GLY A 164 -7.04 5.68 17.80
C GLY A 164 -5.95 6.72 17.47
N PRO A 165 -6.13 7.61 16.49
CA PRO A 165 -5.21 8.72 16.30
C PRO A 165 -5.12 9.62 17.55
N ARG A 166 -3.93 10.17 17.76
CA ARG A 166 -3.67 11.12 18.86
C ARG A 166 -4.06 12.55 18.44
N VAL A 167 -5.35 12.74 18.15
CA VAL A 167 -5.94 14.02 17.73
C VAL A 167 -7.00 14.46 18.73
N ASN A 168 -7.22 15.76 18.84
CA ASN A 168 -8.32 16.28 19.64
C ASN A 168 -9.66 15.93 19.01
N MET A 169 -10.67 15.69 19.84
CA MET A 169 -12.02 15.40 19.34
C MET A 169 -12.73 16.70 18.96
N ILE A 170 -12.47 17.17 17.75
CA ILE A 170 -13.08 18.38 17.19
C ILE A 170 -14.26 17.95 16.29
N PRO A 171 -15.53 18.31 16.63
CA PRO A 171 -16.69 17.74 15.99
C PRO A 171 -16.75 17.89 14.45
N HIS A 172 -16.36 19.06 13.91
CA HIS A 172 -16.38 19.28 12.46
C HIS A 172 -15.38 18.38 11.73
N GLN A 173 -14.18 18.13 12.30
CA GLN A 173 -13.17 17.25 11.70
C GLN A 173 -13.64 15.80 11.65
N TYR A 174 -14.29 15.33 12.73
CA TYR A 174 -14.89 13.99 12.74
C TYR A 174 -16.05 13.85 11.77
N TYR A 175 -16.91 14.87 11.68
CA TYR A 175 -18.02 14.90 10.72
C TYR A 175 -17.50 14.87 9.28
N LEU A 176 -16.49 15.66 8.96
CA LEU A 176 -15.86 15.69 7.65
C LEU A 176 -15.25 14.33 7.30
N CYS A 177 -14.49 13.75 8.22
CA CYS A 177 -13.90 12.42 8.06
C CYS A 177 -14.99 11.35 7.85
N TYR A 178 -16.05 11.37 8.64
CA TYR A 178 -17.18 10.47 8.47
C TYR A 178 -17.81 10.60 7.09
N ARG A 179 -18.11 11.80 6.65
CA ARG A 179 -18.70 12.08 5.32
C ARG A 179 -17.77 11.60 4.20
N ALA A 180 -16.47 11.93 4.25
CA ALA A 180 -15.49 11.53 3.27
C ALA A 180 -15.33 10.00 3.15
N CYS A 181 -15.50 9.28 4.26
CA CYS A 181 -15.30 7.83 4.31
C CYS A 181 -16.61 7.03 4.14
N SER A 182 -17.79 7.67 4.09
CA SER A 182 -19.09 6.99 4.01
C SER A 182 -19.44 6.49 2.60
N SER A 183 -18.84 7.08 1.55
CA SER A 183 -19.06 6.65 0.17
C SER A 183 -18.41 5.30 -0.12
N SER A 184 -18.96 4.54 -1.05
CA SER A 184 -18.35 3.33 -1.62
C SER A 184 -17.11 3.63 -2.45
N THR A 185 -17.06 4.81 -3.09
CA THR A 185 -15.90 5.31 -3.83
C THR A 185 -14.89 5.99 -2.90
N LEU A 186 -13.64 6.09 -3.34
CA LEU A 186 -12.65 6.86 -2.62
C LEU A 186 -12.94 8.37 -2.77
N PRO A 187 -12.72 9.17 -1.71
CA PRO A 187 -13.03 10.59 -1.74
C PRO A 187 -12.15 11.35 -2.73
N ARG A 188 -12.75 12.28 -3.44
CA ARG A 188 -12.09 13.30 -4.26
C ARG A 188 -12.61 14.65 -3.79
N LEU A 189 -11.88 15.30 -2.90
CA LEU A 189 -12.35 16.46 -2.13
C LEU A 189 -11.31 17.57 -2.09
N MET A 190 -11.78 18.80 -1.98
CA MET A 190 -10.97 19.95 -1.58
C MET A 190 -11.30 20.31 -0.13
N LEU A 191 -10.27 20.33 0.72
CA LEU A 191 -10.34 20.81 2.10
C LEU A 191 -9.89 22.27 2.11
N SER A 192 -10.82 23.17 2.38
CA SER A 192 -10.63 24.63 2.22
C SER A 192 -10.86 25.41 3.52
N ASP A 193 -10.61 24.78 4.65
CA ASP A 193 -10.70 25.42 5.96
C ASP A 193 -9.64 26.52 6.11
N GLU A 194 -9.88 27.49 6.99
CA GLU A 194 -8.93 28.55 7.28
C GLU A 194 -7.56 28.03 7.71
N VAL A 195 -6.52 28.84 7.54
CA VAL A 195 -5.16 28.51 7.96
C VAL A 195 -5.15 28.28 9.48
N GLY A 196 -4.55 27.17 9.92
CA GLY A 196 -4.45 26.83 11.34
C GLY A 196 -5.58 25.96 11.90
N LEU A 197 -6.68 25.73 11.18
CA LEU A 197 -7.78 24.87 11.64
C LEU A 197 -7.47 23.36 11.55
N GLY A 198 -6.31 22.97 11.05
CA GLY A 198 -5.84 21.59 11.09
C GLY A 198 -6.17 20.74 9.88
N LYS A 199 -6.18 21.32 8.66
CA LYS A 199 -6.37 20.58 7.39
C LYS A 199 -5.50 19.33 7.26
N THR A 200 -4.24 19.42 7.67
CA THR A 200 -3.32 18.27 7.71
C THR A 200 -3.84 17.16 8.61
N ILE A 201 -4.49 17.52 9.74
CA ILE A 201 -5.11 16.56 10.67
C ILE A 201 -6.34 15.92 10.02
N GLU A 202 -7.18 16.70 9.37
CA GLU A 202 -8.37 16.22 8.66
C GLU A 202 -8.00 15.25 7.54
N ALA A 203 -7.04 15.63 6.69
CA ALA A 203 -6.51 14.76 5.66
C ALA A 203 -5.90 13.47 6.24
N GLY A 204 -5.15 13.59 7.33
CA GLY A 204 -4.58 12.46 8.07
C GLY A 204 -5.65 11.55 8.67
N MET A 205 -6.75 12.10 9.22
CA MET A 205 -7.87 11.32 9.75
C MET A 205 -8.59 10.54 8.63
N ILE A 206 -8.87 11.19 7.49
CA ILE A 206 -9.48 10.55 6.31
C ILE A 206 -8.58 9.42 5.82
N TRP A 207 -7.30 9.72 5.62
CA TRP A 207 -6.29 8.74 5.21
C TRP A 207 -6.23 7.54 6.16
N HIS A 208 -6.11 7.80 7.47
CA HIS A 208 -6.01 6.76 8.49
C HIS A 208 -7.26 5.89 8.54
N ALA A 209 -8.46 6.48 8.45
CA ALA A 209 -9.71 5.75 8.42
C ALA A 209 -9.82 4.84 7.18
N LEU A 210 -9.43 5.32 6.00
CA LEU A 210 -9.42 4.53 4.76
C LEU A 210 -8.37 3.41 4.81
N LYS A 211 -7.18 3.68 5.35
CA LYS A 211 -6.11 2.70 5.54
C LYS A 211 -6.54 1.60 6.51
N ALA A 212 -7.10 1.96 7.66
CA ALA A 212 -7.61 1.03 8.67
C ALA A 212 -8.74 0.13 8.14
N ARG A 213 -9.54 0.63 7.19
CA ARG A 213 -10.59 -0.14 6.52
C ARG A 213 -10.07 -0.98 5.36
N GLY A 214 -8.79 -0.91 5.03
CA GLY A 214 -8.17 -1.63 3.91
C GLY A 214 -8.61 -1.11 2.53
N ARG A 215 -9.17 0.11 2.44
CA ARG A 215 -9.65 0.70 1.18
C ARG A 215 -8.53 1.32 0.35
N ILE A 216 -7.42 1.69 1.00
CA ILE A 216 -6.23 2.22 0.36
C ILE A 216 -5.00 1.46 0.85
N GLN A 217 -4.06 1.24 -0.04
CA GLN A 217 -2.75 0.65 0.26
C GLN A 217 -1.63 1.63 -0.05
N ARG A 218 -1.71 2.34 -1.17
CA ARG A 218 -0.66 3.22 -1.65
C ARG A 218 -1.07 4.68 -1.60
N THR A 219 -0.25 5.50 -0.95
CA THR A 219 -0.52 6.92 -0.75
C THR A 219 0.66 7.78 -1.19
N LEU A 220 0.35 8.83 -1.92
CA LEU A 220 1.29 9.87 -2.28
C LEU A 220 0.85 11.19 -1.61
N VAL A 221 1.78 11.84 -0.93
CA VAL A 221 1.60 13.19 -0.37
C VAL A 221 2.57 14.14 -1.06
N ILE A 222 2.04 15.11 -1.77
CA ILE A 222 2.81 16.17 -2.45
C ILE A 222 2.66 17.46 -1.64
N VAL A 223 3.77 18.03 -1.23
CA VAL A 223 3.81 19.21 -0.35
C VAL A 223 4.85 20.21 -0.81
N PRO A 224 4.77 21.50 -0.42
CA PRO A 224 5.87 22.42 -0.55
C PRO A 224 7.13 21.95 0.21
N GLU A 225 8.31 22.34 -0.25
CA GLU A 225 9.60 21.92 0.35
C GLU A 225 9.65 22.21 1.85
N THR A 226 9.08 23.31 2.29
CA THR A 226 9.07 23.75 3.69
C THR A 226 8.22 22.88 4.60
N LEU A 227 7.19 22.18 4.08
CA LEU A 227 6.22 21.42 4.85
C LEU A 227 6.51 19.90 4.92
N LYS A 228 7.45 19.40 4.12
CA LYS A 228 7.72 17.94 4.01
C LYS A 228 8.06 17.27 5.36
N HIS A 229 8.90 17.90 6.17
CA HIS A 229 9.26 17.37 7.48
C HIS A 229 8.13 17.50 8.49
N GLN A 230 7.36 18.58 8.42
CA GLN A 230 6.19 18.77 9.27
C GLN A 230 5.16 17.65 9.02
N TRP A 231 4.86 17.35 7.77
CA TRP A 231 3.97 16.24 7.39
C TRP A 231 4.46 14.90 7.94
N MET A 232 5.73 14.58 7.76
CA MET A 232 6.33 13.34 8.26
C MET A 232 6.18 13.24 9.80
N ILE A 233 6.47 14.32 10.52
CA ILE A 233 6.37 14.37 11.99
C ILE A 233 4.91 14.24 12.44
N GLU A 234 3.97 14.94 11.80
CA GLU A 234 2.55 14.88 12.15
C GLU A 234 1.99 13.47 11.93
N MET A 235 2.29 12.84 10.80
CA MET A 235 1.86 11.48 10.50
C MET A 235 2.41 10.48 11.53
N LYS A 236 3.69 10.61 11.90
CA LYS A 236 4.29 9.76 12.93
C LYS A 236 3.71 10.01 14.31
N ARG A 237 3.59 11.28 14.71
CA ARG A 237 3.20 11.67 16.07
C ARG A 237 1.72 11.39 16.34
N ARG A 238 0.83 11.72 15.40
CA ARG A 238 -0.62 11.65 15.58
C ARG A 238 -1.21 10.31 15.15
N PHE A 239 -0.72 9.75 14.05
CA PHE A 239 -1.28 8.53 13.46
C PHE A 239 -0.39 7.31 13.65
N ASN A 240 0.81 7.49 14.26
CA ASN A 240 1.84 6.44 14.44
C ASN A 240 2.22 5.74 13.11
N GLN A 241 2.19 6.50 12.01
CA GLN A 241 2.53 6.00 10.68
C GLN A 241 3.82 6.63 10.17
N LEU A 242 4.66 5.80 9.56
CA LEU A 242 5.89 6.24 8.92
C LEU A 242 5.65 6.39 7.42
N PHE A 243 5.88 7.60 6.94
CA PHE A 243 5.94 7.87 5.51
C PHE A 243 7.39 7.96 5.07
N THR A 244 7.68 7.43 3.89
CA THR A 244 8.99 7.56 3.27
C THR A 244 9.11 8.93 2.62
N LEU A 245 10.05 9.74 3.07
CA LEU A 245 10.37 11.01 2.43
C LEU A 245 11.29 10.75 1.24
N VAL A 246 10.78 11.04 0.04
CA VAL A 246 11.58 10.95 -1.20
C VAL A 246 12.25 12.30 -1.43
N ASP A 247 13.53 12.37 -1.08
CA ASP A 247 14.42 13.51 -1.26
C ASP A 247 15.75 13.08 -1.88
N GLU A 248 16.66 14.02 -2.05
CA GLU A 248 17.97 13.72 -2.62
C GLU A 248 18.78 12.70 -1.81
N GLY A 249 18.67 12.76 -0.47
CA GLY A 249 19.35 11.82 0.44
C GLY A 249 18.81 10.41 0.28
N TYR A 250 17.49 10.27 0.18
CA TYR A 250 16.84 8.98 -0.06
C TYR A 250 17.25 8.40 -1.41
N ILE A 251 17.24 9.21 -2.47
CA ILE A 251 17.63 8.77 -3.82
C ILE A 251 19.09 8.34 -3.88
N ARG A 252 19.99 9.12 -3.29
CA ARG A 252 21.41 8.72 -3.20
C ARG A 252 21.55 7.39 -2.47
N GLY A 253 20.87 7.23 -1.33
CA GLY A 253 20.91 5.98 -0.55
C GLY A 253 20.33 4.78 -1.32
N LEU A 254 19.36 5.00 -2.19
CA LEU A 254 18.76 3.95 -3.02
C LEU A 254 19.73 3.42 -4.09
N PHE A 255 20.59 4.29 -4.60
CA PHE A 255 21.53 3.94 -5.69
C PHE A 255 22.90 3.46 -5.19
N VAL A 256 23.16 3.48 -3.87
CA VAL A 256 24.39 2.94 -3.32
C VAL A 256 24.46 1.43 -3.58
N GLY A 257 25.50 0.99 -4.31
CA GLY A 257 25.72 -0.41 -4.64
C GLY A 257 25.04 -0.91 -5.92
N VAL A 258 24.29 -0.05 -6.63
CA VAL A 258 23.73 -0.39 -7.95
C VAL A 258 24.82 -0.21 -9.02
N ALA A 259 25.12 -1.26 -9.77
CA ALA A 259 26.10 -1.20 -10.86
C ALA A 259 25.62 -0.26 -11.97
N LYS A 260 26.57 0.35 -12.72
CA LYS A 260 26.24 1.33 -13.80
C LYS A 260 25.35 0.76 -14.89
N ASP A 261 25.42 -0.55 -15.12
CA ASP A 261 24.68 -1.26 -16.16
C ASP A 261 23.36 -1.88 -15.66
N GLU A 262 23.00 -1.69 -14.40
CA GLU A 262 21.75 -2.21 -13.84
C GLU A 262 20.61 -1.20 -13.95
N THR A 263 19.40 -1.72 -14.15
CA THR A 263 18.17 -0.91 -14.14
C THR A 263 18.00 -0.26 -12.79
N LYS A 264 18.01 1.08 -12.75
CA LYS A 264 17.83 1.84 -11.52
C LYS A 264 16.46 1.55 -10.92
N PRO A 265 16.37 1.28 -9.61
CA PRO A 265 15.09 1.08 -8.94
C PRO A 265 14.25 2.37 -8.96
N ASN A 266 12.96 2.24 -9.25
CA ASN A 266 12.04 3.38 -9.17
C ASN A 266 11.82 3.76 -7.69
N PRO A 267 12.14 5.00 -7.26
CA PRO A 267 12.03 5.42 -5.87
C PRO A 267 10.61 5.34 -5.32
N PHE A 268 9.61 5.57 -6.18
CA PHE A 268 8.20 5.56 -5.80
C PHE A 268 7.59 4.16 -5.66
N MET A 269 8.31 3.12 -6.04
CA MET A 269 7.89 1.72 -5.88
C MET A 269 8.52 1.04 -4.66
N GLN A 270 9.31 1.78 -3.87
CA GLN A 270 10.02 1.22 -2.72
C GLN A 270 9.22 1.28 -1.42
N SER A 271 8.15 2.09 -1.37
CA SER A 271 7.28 2.23 -0.20
C SER A 271 5.84 2.45 -0.63
N ASN A 272 4.90 2.13 0.24
CA ASN A 272 3.47 2.33 0.00
C ASN A 272 3.01 3.74 0.36
N ASP A 273 3.62 4.37 1.34
CA ASP A 273 3.22 5.69 1.82
C ASP A 273 4.40 6.66 1.66
N ILE A 274 4.26 7.62 0.76
CA ILE A 274 5.35 8.48 0.30
C ILE A 274 4.99 9.95 0.50
N ILE A 275 5.96 10.73 0.96
CA ILE A 275 5.94 12.19 0.94
C ILE A 275 7.01 12.65 -0.04
N VAL A 276 6.68 13.61 -0.89
CA VAL A 276 7.63 14.25 -1.81
C VAL A 276 7.32 15.74 -1.92
N SER A 277 8.36 16.54 -2.09
CA SER A 277 8.19 17.99 -2.34
C SER A 277 7.90 18.23 -3.82
N ILE A 278 6.98 19.16 -4.10
CA ILE A 278 6.68 19.57 -5.47
C ILE A 278 7.89 20.25 -6.10
N ASP A 279 8.61 21.08 -5.33
CA ASP A 279 9.81 21.77 -5.77
C ASP A 279 10.91 20.78 -6.17
N PHE A 280 11.07 19.71 -5.39
CA PHE A 280 12.03 18.65 -5.67
C PHE A 280 11.68 17.89 -6.96
N LEU A 281 10.41 17.60 -7.19
CA LEU A 281 9.94 16.96 -8.43
C LEU A 281 10.20 17.85 -9.64
N MET A 282 9.89 19.15 -9.51
CA MET A 282 10.10 20.12 -10.60
C MET A 282 11.58 20.28 -10.96
N ALA A 283 12.47 20.16 -9.99
CA ALA A 283 13.92 20.21 -10.22
C ALA A 283 14.48 18.96 -10.92
N GLN A 284 13.73 17.84 -10.95
CA GLN A 284 14.20 16.54 -11.46
C GLN A 284 13.18 15.86 -12.39
N PRO A 285 13.12 16.24 -13.67
CA PRO A 285 12.13 15.70 -14.63
C PRO A 285 12.14 14.16 -14.75
N ALA A 286 13.29 13.51 -14.57
CA ALA A 286 13.40 12.06 -14.60
C ALA A 286 12.57 11.38 -13.50
N LEU A 287 12.46 12.00 -12.32
CA LEU A 287 11.63 11.50 -11.22
C LEU A 287 10.14 11.61 -11.53
N ILE A 288 9.73 12.63 -12.29
CA ILE A 288 8.34 12.77 -12.73
C ILE A 288 7.92 11.57 -13.57
N GLU A 289 8.76 11.12 -14.50
CA GLU A 289 8.47 9.94 -15.30
C GLU A 289 8.36 8.67 -14.43
N ASP A 290 9.22 8.52 -13.43
CA ASP A 290 9.16 7.40 -12.51
C ASP A 290 7.92 7.46 -11.59
N LEU A 291 7.53 8.66 -11.14
CA LEU A 291 6.30 8.90 -10.39
C LEU A 291 5.07 8.49 -11.21
N LEU A 292 5.01 8.88 -12.49
CA LEU A 292 3.88 8.65 -13.38
C LEU A 292 3.78 7.18 -13.87
N LYS A 293 4.80 6.34 -13.67
CA LYS A 293 4.72 4.88 -13.86
C LYS A 293 3.98 4.18 -12.73
N THR A 294 3.66 4.90 -11.63
CA THR A 294 2.99 4.34 -10.46
C THR A 294 1.52 4.74 -10.41
N ASN A 295 0.68 3.84 -9.88
CA ASN A 295 -0.72 4.12 -9.58
C ASN A 295 -0.88 4.32 -8.06
N TRP A 296 -1.75 5.26 -7.69
CA TRP A 296 -1.99 5.63 -6.31
C TRP A 296 -3.44 5.38 -5.93
N ASP A 297 -3.67 4.80 -4.74
CA ASP A 297 -5.03 4.70 -4.23
C ASP A 297 -5.49 6.06 -3.69
N MET A 298 -4.56 6.82 -3.07
CA MET A 298 -4.84 8.14 -2.54
C MET A 298 -3.69 9.10 -2.87
N THR A 299 -4.02 10.26 -3.39
CA THR A 299 -3.08 11.39 -3.52
C THR A 299 -3.57 12.57 -2.70
N ILE A 300 -2.67 13.13 -1.89
CA ILE A 300 -2.91 14.32 -1.08
C ILE A 300 -1.97 15.40 -1.60
N ILE A 301 -2.50 16.57 -1.94
CA ILE A 301 -1.70 17.73 -2.37
C ILE A 301 -1.97 18.87 -1.40
N ASP A 302 -0.94 19.29 -0.69
CA ASP A 302 -1.04 20.44 0.22
C ASP A 302 -0.72 21.74 -0.48
N GLU A 303 -1.24 22.84 0.05
CA GLU A 303 -1.15 24.19 -0.50
C GLU A 303 -1.57 24.25 -1.98
N ALA A 304 -2.69 23.59 -2.29
CA ALA A 304 -3.20 23.48 -3.66
C ALA A 304 -3.50 24.82 -4.34
N HIS A 305 -3.45 25.94 -3.61
CA HIS A 305 -3.57 27.27 -4.20
C HIS A 305 -2.39 27.63 -5.13
N HIS A 306 -1.25 26.94 -5.01
CA HIS A 306 -0.12 27.10 -5.94
C HIS A 306 -0.39 26.42 -7.31
N LEU A 307 -1.42 25.59 -7.42
CA LEU A 307 -1.85 25.00 -8.69
C LEU A 307 -2.66 26.03 -9.49
N VAL A 308 -1.97 26.85 -10.28
CA VAL A 308 -2.58 27.94 -11.04
C VAL A 308 -2.86 27.50 -12.47
N CYS A 309 -4.10 27.70 -12.90
CA CYS A 309 -4.52 27.55 -14.29
C CYS A 309 -5.56 28.62 -14.60
N GLU A 310 -5.18 29.61 -15.42
CA GLU A 310 -5.95 30.77 -15.82
C GLU A 310 -5.83 30.97 -17.33
N ASP A 311 -6.68 31.81 -17.91
CA ASP A 311 -6.64 32.09 -19.34
C ASP A 311 -5.27 32.61 -19.76
N GLY A 312 -4.58 31.83 -20.59
CA GLY A 312 -3.25 32.14 -21.11
C GLY A 312 -2.06 31.74 -20.24
N PHE A 313 -2.30 31.20 -19.01
CA PHE A 313 -1.22 30.75 -18.13
C PHE A 313 -1.58 29.50 -17.36
N THR A 314 -0.75 28.47 -17.49
CA THR A 314 -0.86 27.22 -16.71
C THR A 314 0.48 26.93 -16.04
N SER A 315 0.48 26.83 -14.71
CA SER A 315 1.71 26.51 -13.97
C SER A 315 2.17 25.09 -14.24
N HIS A 316 3.48 24.86 -14.15
CA HIS A 316 4.04 23.51 -14.31
C HIS A 316 3.59 22.58 -13.19
N GLU A 317 3.39 23.11 -11.98
CA GLU A 317 2.86 22.40 -10.83
C GLU A 317 1.44 21.91 -11.10
N TYR A 318 0.59 22.72 -11.72
CA TYR A 318 -0.76 22.34 -12.13
C TYR A 318 -0.72 21.19 -13.15
N MET A 319 0.14 21.29 -14.17
CA MET A 319 0.28 20.24 -15.19
C MET A 319 0.75 18.92 -14.56
N LEU A 320 1.72 18.96 -13.65
CA LEU A 320 2.18 17.79 -12.92
C LEU A 320 1.06 17.19 -12.06
N ALA A 321 0.41 18.02 -11.25
CA ALA A 321 -0.68 17.60 -10.38
C ALA A 321 -1.80 16.91 -11.16
N ASN A 322 -2.22 17.48 -12.29
CA ASN A 322 -3.26 16.90 -13.15
C ASN A 322 -2.86 15.52 -13.69
N ARG A 323 -1.62 15.34 -14.14
CA ARG A 323 -1.10 14.03 -14.58
C ARG A 323 -1.08 12.99 -13.47
N VAL A 324 -0.76 13.38 -12.24
CA VAL A 324 -0.74 12.51 -11.06
C VAL A 324 -2.16 12.16 -10.62
N ILE A 325 -3.04 13.15 -10.55
CA ILE A 325 -4.45 12.99 -10.15
C ILE A 325 -5.18 12.04 -11.10
N ALA A 326 -4.89 12.09 -12.40
CA ALA A 326 -5.47 11.16 -13.38
C ALA A 326 -5.10 9.69 -13.12
N ARG A 327 -4.05 9.42 -12.33
CA ARG A 327 -3.60 8.08 -11.93
C ARG A 327 -3.98 7.71 -10.49
N SER A 328 -4.77 8.56 -9.85
CA SER A 328 -5.16 8.43 -8.44
C SER A 328 -6.64 8.13 -8.33
N LYS A 329 -6.98 7.10 -7.54
CA LYS A 329 -8.39 6.74 -7.31
C LYS A 329 -9.08 7.76 -6.39
N GLY A 330 -8.43 8.14 -5.29
CA GLY A 330 -8.88 9.17 -4.36
C GLY A 330 -7.94 10.37 -4.36
N VAL A 331 -8.45 11.56 -4.12
CA VAL A 331 -7.68 12.81 -4.12
C VAL A 331 -8.15 13.73 -3.01
N LEU A 332 -7.20 14.28 -2.27
CA LEU A 332 -7.44 15.39 -1.33
C LEU A 332 -6.58 16.58 -1.73
N LEU A 333 -7.21 17.70 -2.04
CA LEU A 333 -6.55 19.00 -2.25
C LEU A 333 -6.72 19.84 -0.99
N LEU A 334 -5.63 20.28 -0.39
CA LEU A 334 -5.66 21.13 0.81
C LEU A 334 -5.29 22.57 0.44
N THR A 335 -6.09 23.52 0.86
CA THR A 335 -5.80 24.93 0.66
C THR A 335 -6.29 25.77 1.83
N GLY A 336 -5.48 26.72 2.29
CA GLY A 336 -5.88 27.69 3.32
C GLY A 336 -6.56 28.92 2.76
N THR A 337 -6.48 29.16 1.45
CA THR A 337 -6.90 30.38 0.79
C THR A 337 -7.68 30.11 -0.50
N PRO A 338 -8.88 29.48 -0.38
CA PRO A 338 -9.63 29.05 -1.56
C PRO A 338 -10.04 30.22 -2.49
N LEU A 339 -10.22 31.42 -1.93
CA LEU A 339 -10.78 32.58 -2.63
C LEU A 339 -9.76 33.67 -3.01
N GLN A 340 -8.47 33.48 -2.71
CA GLN A 340 -7.45 34.49 -3.01
C GLN A 340 -7.02 34.54 -4.48
N LEU A 341 -7.38 33.55 -5.27
CA LEU A 341 -7.08 33.45 -6.70
C LEU A 341 -8.35 33.70 -7.53
N HIS A 342 -8.14 34.00 -8.82
CA HIS A 342 -9.24 34.18 -9.77
C HIS A 342 -10.21 32.97 -9.72
N PRO A 343 -11.51 33.21 -9.89
CA PRO A 343 -12.54 32.14 -9.88
C PRO A 343 -12.24 30.99 -10.84
N GLU A 344 -11.59 31.28 -11.96
CA GLU A 344 -11.16 30.30 -12.96
C GLU A 344 -10.15 29.29 -12.39
N SER A 345 -9.15 29.76 -11.67
CA SER A 345 -8.18 28.86 -11.02
C SER A 345 -8.84 27.94 -10.00
N GLN A 346 -9.85 28.42 -9.30
CA GLN A 346 -10.61 27.57 -8.37
C GLN A 346 -11.46 26.55 -9.13
N PHE A 347 -12.15 26.98 -10.19
CA PHE A 347 -12.91 26.08 -11.04
C PHE A 347 -12.04 24.96 -11.63
N ASN A 348 -10.90 25.32 -12.18
CA ASN A 348 -9.95 24.36 -12.76
C ASN A 348 -9.42 23.35 -11.73
N ARG A 349 -9.20 23.76 -10.47
CA ARG A 349 -8.85 22.83 -9.38
C ARG A 349 -10.00 21.90 -9.02
N LEU A 350 -11.23 22.40 -9.00
CA LEU A 350 -12.43 21.56 -8.79
C LEU A 350 -12.63 20.56 -9.93
N GLN A 351 -12.36 20.96 -11.17
CA GLN A 351 -12.42 20.09 -12.34
C GLN A 351 -11.41 18.94 -12.26
N MET A 352 -10.24 19.13 -11.61
CA MET A 352 -9.30 18.02 -11.34
C MET A 352 -9.92 16.94 -10.45
N LEU A 353 -10.87 17.31 -9.57
CA LEU A 353 -11.52 16.37 -8.65
C LEU A 353 -12.64 15.57 -9.31
N ASP A 354 -13.26 16.11 -10.33
CA ASP A 354 -14.34 15.49 -11.07
C ASP A 354 -13.96 15.39 -12.56
N PRO A 355 -13.20 14.36 -12.94
CA PRO A 355 -12.86 14.12 -14.32
C PRO A 355 -14.08 13.58 -15.05
N VAL A 356 -14.93 14.44 -15.56
CA VAL A 356 -16.03 14.09 -16.50
C VAL A 356 -15.46 13.91 -17.89
#